data_868911e1d33f0f7b8cbe7fe277c273e0
#
_entry.id   868911e1d33f0f7b8cbe7fe277c273e0
#
_cell.length_a   1.000
_cell.length_b   1.000
_cell.length_c   1.000
_cell.angle_alpha   90.00
_cell.angle_beta   90.00
_cell.angle_gamma   90.00
#
_symmetry.space_group_name_H-M   'P 1'
#
loop_
_entity.id
_entity.type
_entity.pdbx_description
1 polymer ?
#
loop_
_entity_poly.entity_id
_entity_poly.type
_entity_poly.pdbx_seq_one_letter_code
_entity_poly.pdbx_strand_id
1 'polypeptide(L)'
;MEKTLIYHYTSLSHLIEIFKVGKLHTSQTEKMLKVKKPGLWFTTNSNWEHSAFKRFNDGKKEFDLNTPEEFEKYIGCARLVTNLNSLFVTFAKYKHKSKVNPLLWDKMAEIGKSKGADPSEWYATFSPLSINNLDIEIYENGEWLNLKKEGGEFDSDLFNRNLEKTFVFKKGKEMEEKMLKEYQAN
;
A
#
# COMPACT_ATOMS: atom_id res chain seq x y z
N MET A 1 0.23 -26.02 13.13
CA MET A 1 1.29 -25.07 12.71
C MET A 1 0.65 -23.70 12.64
N GLU A 2 1.20 -22.74 13.35
CA GLU A 2 0.77 -21.35 13.31
C GLU A 2 1.00 -20.78 11.91
N LYS A 3 -0.01 -20.10 11.37
CA LYS A 3 0.09 -19.54 10.01
C LYS A 3 0.81 -18.21 10.08
N THR A 4 1.90 -18.04 9.33
CA THR A 4 2.61 -16.78 9.24
C THR A 4 1.81 -15.79 8.41
N LEU A 5 1.42 -14.67 8.99
CA LEU A 5 0.78 -13.56 8.28
C LEU A 5 1.81 -12.72 7.53
N ILE A 6 1.40 -12.22 6.38
CA ILE A 6 2.18 -11.27 5.58
C ILE A 6 1.29 -10.10 5.15
N TYR A 7 1.90 -8.92 5.02
CA TYR A 7 1.25 -7.63 4.92
C TYR A 7 1.68 -6.87 3.67
N HIS A 8 0.74 -6.26 2.98
CA HIS A 8 0.98 -5.31 1.89
C HIS A 8 0.45 -3.94 2.30
N TYR A 9 1.34 -3.00 2.55
CA TYR A 9 0.99 -1.64 2.98
C TYR A 9 0.63 -0.75 1.79
N THR A 10 -0.43 0.05 1.93
CA THR A 10 -0.94 0.89 0.86
C THR A 10 -1.66 2.15 1.41
N SER A 11 -1.99 3.10 0.52
CA SER A 11 -2.83 4.25 0.89
C SER A 11 -4.31 3.94 0.70
N LEU A 12 -5.20 4.70 1.37
CA LEU A 12 -6.65 4.58 1.18
C LEU A 12 -7.07 4.96 -0.25
N SER A 13 -6.41 5.95 -0.86
CA SER A 13 -6.69 6.30 -2.27
C SER A 13 -6.38 5.14 -3.23
N HIS A 14 -5.27 4.42 -3.00
CA HIS A 14 -4.95 3.24 -3.81
C HIS A 14 -5.87 2.07 -3.49
N LEU A 15 -6.32 1.93 -2.23
CA LEU A 15 -7.28 0.90 -1.84
C LEU A 15 -8.63 1.08 -2.57
N ILE A 16 -9.07 2.32 -2.84
CA ILE A 16 -10.25 2.59 -3.67
C ILE A 16 -10.08 1.98 -5.07
N GLU A 17 -8.93 2.16 -5.70
CA GLU A 17 -8.66 1.59 -7.02
C GLU A 17 -8.60 0.05 -6.98
N ILE A 18 -8.05 -0.53 -5.91
CA ILE A 18 -8.05 -1.98 -5.70
C ILE A 18 -9.49 -2.51 -5.57
N PHE A 19 -10.37 -1.81 -4.86
CA PHE A 19 -11.80 -2.17 -4.75
C PHE A 19 -12.51 -2.13 -6.10
N LYS A 20 -12.32 -1.08 -6.90
CA LYS A 20 -12.92 -0.95 -8.24
C LYS A 20 -12.53 -2.10 -9.17
N VAL A 21 -11.28 -2.56 -9.09
CA VAL A 21 -10.75 -3.63 -9.94
C VAL A 21 -11.00 -5.02 -9.35
N GLY A 22 -11.23 -5.13 -8.04
CA GLY A 22 -11.40 -6.39 -7.31
C GLY A 22 -10.12 -7.21 -7.13
N LYS A 23 -8.95 -6.64 -7.47
CA LYS A 23 -7.66 -7.35 -7.44
C LYS A 23 -6.52 -6.41 -7.03
N LEU A 24 -5.60 -6.95 -6.25
CA LEU A 24 -4.28 -6.36 -6.00
C LEU A 24 -3.31 -6.83 -7.08
N HIS A 25 -2.77 -5.90 -7.85
CA HIS A 25 -1.91 -6.18 -8.99
C HIS A 25 -0.42 -6.16 -8.63
N THR A 26 0.39 -6.81 -9.47
CA THR A 26 1.85 -6.72 -9.42
C THR A 26 2.36 -5.31 -9.70
N SER A 27 3.55 -4.99 -9.20
CA SER A 27 4.18 -3.67 -9.25
C SER A 27 4.19 -3.05 -10.65
N GLN A 28 3.57 -1.89 -10.79
CA GLN A 28 3.62 -1.11 -12.04
C GLN A 28 5.02 -0.50 -12.25
N THR A 29 5.68 -0.07 -11.17
CA THR A 29 7.06 0.44 -11.24
C THR A 29 8.01 -0.59 -11.84
N GLU A 30 7.92 -1.84 -11.41
CA GLU A 30 8.74 -2.90 -11.97
C GLU A 30 8.42 -3.19 -13.44
N LYS A 31 7.14 -3.07 -13.86
CA LYS A 31 6.74 -3.16 -15.27
C LYS A 31 7.38 -2.04 -16.09
N MET A 32 7.36 -0.81 -15.58
CA MET A 32 8.02 0.33 -16.23
C MET A 32 9.53 0.14 -16.34
N LEU A 33 10.16 -0.48 -15.35
CA LEU A 33 11.57 -0.87 -15.33
C LEU A 33 11.87 -2.14 -16.14
N LYS A 34 10.88 -2.67 -16.89
CA LYS A 34 10.99 -3.83 -17.78
C LYS A 34 11.41 -5.13 -17.07
N VAL A 35 11.05 -5.28 -15.77
CA VAL A 35 11.21 -6.57 -15.08
C VAL A 35 10.30 -7.59 -15.75
N LYS A 36 10.85 -8.73 -16.17
CA LYS A 36 10.10 -9.74 -16.97
C LYS A 36 8.90 -10.32 -16.20
N LYS A 37 9.05 -10.52 -14.90
CA LYS A 37 7.99 -10.99 -14.02
C LYS A 37 7.93 -10.07 -12.80
N PRO A 38 7.18 -8.97 -12.87
CA PRO A 38 7.03 -8.04 -11.76
C PRO A 38 6.35 -8.71 -10.57
N GLY A 39 6.80 -8.35 -9.37
CA GLY A 39 6.28 -8.88 -8.12
C GLY A 39 5.10 -8.09 -7.58
N LEU A 40 4.30 -8.77 -6.79
CA LEU A 40 3.40 -8.17 -5.81
C LEU A 40 4.00 -8.44 -4.44
N TRP A 41 4.39 -7.40 -3.74
CA TRP A 41 5.24 -7.47 -2.56
C TRP A 41 4.47 -7.47 -1.25
N PHE A 42 4.96 -8.28 -0.31
CA PHE A 42 4.48 -8.38 1.06
C PHE A 42 5.67 -8.43 2.01
N THR A 43 5.43 -8.18 3.29
CA THR A 43 6.43 -8.31 4.36
C THR A 43 5.84 -9.11 5.53
N THR A 44 6.70 -9.73 6.32
CA THR A 44 6.30 -10.30 7.62
C THR A 44 6.27 -9.25 8.74
N ASN A 45 6.77 -8.04 8.49
CA ASN A 45 6.73 -6.96 9.47
C ASN A 45 5.27 -6.50 9.69
N SER A 46 4.73 -6.81 10.86
CA SER A 46 3.34 -6.50 11.23
C SER A 46 3.13 -5.06 11.70
N ASN A 47 4.20 -4.34 12.02
CA ASN A 47 4.08 -2.95 12.49
C ASN A 47 4.05 -1.97 11.33
N TRP A 48 5.15 -1.90 10.58
CA TRP A 48 5.29 -1.05 9.42
C TRP A 48 6.43 -1.51 8.52
N GLU A 49 6.19 -1.53 7.22
CA GLU A 49 7.23 -1.78 6.23
C GLU A 49 7.83 -0.45 5.73
N HIS A 50 9.05 -0.17 6.18
CA HIS A 50 9.71 1.11 5.88
C HIS A 50 9.95 1.35 4.38
N SER A 51 10.01 0.30 3.56
CA SER A 51 10.11 0.42 2.10
C SER A 51 8.78 0.82 1.44
N ALA A 52 7.67 0.82 2.18
CA ALA A 52 6.37 1.27 1.69
C ALA A 52 6.21 2.81 1.64
N PHE A 53 7.24 3.56 2.03
CA PHE A 53 7.24 5.03 1.99
C PHE A 53 6.70 5.60 0.67
N LYS A 54 6.12 6.79 0.72
CA LYS A 54 5.60 7.50 -0.46
C LYS A 54 6.14 8.92 -0.49
N ARG A 55 6.63 9.34 -1.66
CA ARG A 55 6.90 10.75 -1.90
C ARG A 55 5.58 11.50 -2.05
N PHE A 56 5.45 12.59 -1.33
CA PHE A 56 4.23 13.38 -1.25
C PHE A 56 4.54 14.86 -1.47
N ASN A 57 3.62 15.57 -2.15
CA ASN A 57 3.70 17.01 -2.33
C ASN A 57 2.40 17.63 -1.80
N ASP A 58 2.50 18.52 -0.81
CA ASP A 58 1.35 19.19 -0.19
C ASP A 58 0.93 20.49 -0.91
N GLY A 59 1.57 20.77 -2.05
CA GLY A 59 1.41 22.01 -2.82
C GLY A 59 2.39 23.12 -2.40
N LYS A 60 3.18 22.92 -1.33
CA LYS A 60 4.22 23.83 -0.85
C LYS A 60 5.61 23.21 -0.87
N LYS A 61 5.71 21.94 -0.55
CA LYS A 61 6.97 21.18 -0.49
C LYS A 61 6.77 19.70 -0.81
N GLU A 62 7.85 19.08 -1.26
CA GLU A 62 7.96 17.62 -1.35
C GLU A 62 8.63 17.04 -0.12
N PHE A 63 8.13 15.89 0.33
CA PHE A 63 8.72 15.11 1.43
C PHE A 63 8.27 13.65 1.35
N ASP A 64 8.96 12.78 2.08
CA ASP A 64 8.59 11.37 2.15
C ASP A 64 7.65 11.13 3.34
N LEU A 65 6.58 10.39 3.13
CA LEU A 65 5.77 9.79 4.18
C LEU A 65 6.41 8.46 4.56
N ASN A 66 6.93 8.34 5.78
CA ASN A 66 7.75 7.22 6.22
C ASN A 66 7.09 6.38 7.32
N THR A 67 5.97 6.86 7.90
CA THR A 67 5.30 6.20 9.02
C THR A 67 3.80 6.01 8.76
N PRO A 68 3.13 5.07 9.47
CA PRO A 68 1.68 4.91 9.38
C PRO A 68 0.91 6.18 9.73
N GLU A 69 1.38 6.95 10.74
CA GLU A 69 0.77 8.21 11.19
C GLU A 69 0.84 9.29 10.10
N GLU A 70 1.98 9.37 9.39
CA GLU A 70 2.12 10.28 8.26
C GLU A 70 1.19 9.88 7.11
N PHE A 71 1.08 8.58 6.81
CA PHE A 71 0.10 8.08 5.84
C PHE A 71 -1.33 8.41 6.28
N GLU A 72 -1.72 8.09 7.52
CA GLU A 72 -3.04 8.37 8.07
C GLU A 72 -3.42 9.84 7.85
N LYS A 73 -2.51 10.76 8.18
CA LYS A 73 -2.71 12.20 8.07
C LYS A 73 -2.88 12.68 6.62
N TYR A 74 -2.03 12.19 5.70
CA TYR A 74 -1.94 12.78 4.37
C TYR A 74 -2.76 12.05 3.31
N ILE A 75 -2.71 10.72 3.27
CA ILE A 75 -3.27 9.89 2.20
C ILE A 75 -4.11 8.71 2.70
N GLY A 76 -4.22 8.56 4.02
CA GLY A 76 -4.79 7.39 4.68
C GLY A 76 -3.87 6.18 4.61
N CYS A 77 -3.88 5.36 5.67
CA CYS A 77 -3.03 4.19 5.78
C CYS A 77 -3.86 2.91 5.86
N ALA A 78 -3.54 1.94 5.02
CA ALA A 78 -4.16 0.63 5.03
C ALA A 78 -3.13 -0.47 4.77
N ARG A 79 -3.49 -1.70 5.14
CA ARG A 79 -2.73 -2.89 4.75
C ARG A 79 -3.66 -4.03 4.37
N LEU A 80 -3.21 -4.84 3.41
CA LEU A 80 -3.88 -6.07 3.01
C LEU A 80 -3.11 -7.24 3.60
N VAL A 81 -3.82 -8.16 4.24
CA VAL A 81 -3.24 -9.25 5.05
C VAL A 81 -3.62 -10.59 4.46
N THR A 82 -2.68 -11.51 4.42
CA THR A 82 -2.93 -12.90 4.01
C THR A 82 -1.94 -13.86 4.68
N ASN A 83 -2.17 -15.15 4.50
CA ASN A 83 -1.26 -16.17 4.99
C ASN A 83 -0.12 -16.42 4.00
N LEU A 84 1.10 -16.52 4.49
CA LEU A 84 2.24 -17.00 3.72
C LEU A 84 1.99 -18.44 3.26
N ASN A 85 2.11 -18.69 1.97
CA ASN A 85 1.90 -20.00 1.34
C ASN A 85 2.84 -20.20 0.14
N SER A 86 2.68 -21.29 -0.59
CA SER A 86 3.55 -21.65 -1.71
C SER A 86 3.50 -20.71 -2.93
N LEU A 87 2.55 -19.79 -3.00
CA LEU A 87 2.49 -18.77 -4.06
C LEU A 87 3.55 -17.69 -3.87
N PHE A 88 4.06 -17.54 -2.66
CA PHE A 88 5.04 -16.50 -2.32
C PHE A 88 6.47 -17.04 -2.36
N VAL A 89 7.37 -16.18 -2.75
CA VAL A 89 8.81 -16.44 -2.75
C VAL A 89 9.51 -15.38 -1.92
N THR A 90 10.56 -15.78 -1.21
CA THR A 90 11.43 -14.84 -0.48
C THR A 90 12.11 -13.86 -1.44
N PHE A 91 12.54 -12.70 -0.92
CA PHE A 91 13.31 -11.72 -1.67
C PHE A 91 14.51 -12.38 -2.39
N ALA A 92 15.27 -13.24 -1.72
CA ALA A 92 16.40 -13.94 -2.32
C ALA A 92 16.01 -14.81 -3.54
N LYS A 93 14.88 -15.52 -3.47
CA LYS A 93 14.38 -16.34 -4.58
C LYS A 93 13.75 -15.51 -5.71
N TYR A 94 13.25 -14.32 -5.41
CA TYR A 94 12.64 -13.41 -6.38
C TYR A 94 13.62 -13.05 -7.50
N LYS A 95 14.88 -12.71 -7.17
CA LYS A 95 15.95 -12.38 -8.13
C LYS A 95 16.02 -13.36 -9.30
N HIS A 96 16.01 -14.65 -9.00
CA HIS A 96 16.12 -15.69 -10.01
C HIS A 96 14.83 -15.92 -10.80
N LYS A 97 13.67 -15.84 -10.12
CA LYS A 97 12.37 -16.10 -10.75
C LYS A 97 11.84 -14.93 -11.58
N SER A 98 12.08 -13.70 -11.17
CA SER A 98 11.67 -12.48 -11.89
C SER A 98 12.55 -12.14 -13.08
N LYS A 99 13.80 -12.63 -13.06
CA LYS A 99 14.87 -12.23 -13.98
C LYS A 99 15.12 -10.72 -13.96
N VAL A 100 15.03 -10.15 -12.78
CA VAL A 100 15.37 -8.74 -12.53
C VAL A 100 16.86 -8.51 -12.80
N ASN A 101 17.18 -7.32 -13.31
CA ASN A 101 18.57 -6.90 -13.47
C ASN A 101 19.28 -6.89 -12.10
N PRO A 102 20.49 -7.50 -11.97
CA PRO A 102 21.23 -7.54 -10.71
C PRO A 102 21.43 -6.15 -10.06
N LEU A 103 21.75 -5.13 -10.85
CA LEU A 103 21.91 -3.77 -10.33
C LEU A 103 20.61 -3.19 -9.76
N LEU A 104 19.48 -3.46 -10.42
CA LEU A 104 18.17 -3.05 -9.90
C LEU A 104 17.83 -3.79 -8.62
N TRP A 105 18.13 -5.09 -8.55
CA TRP A 105 17.97 -5.90 -7.36
C TRP A 105 18.74 -5.36 -6.15
N ASP A 106 20.03 -5.09 -6.35
CA ASP A 106 20.89 -4.57 -5.29
C ASP A 106 20.43 -3.19 -4.84
N LYS A 107 19.96 -2.34 -5.80
CA LYS A 107 19.41 -1.02 -5.52
C LYS A 107 18.10 -1.09 -4.71
N MET A 108 17.22 -2.05 -4.98
CA MET A 108 16.00 -2.28 -4.19
C MET A 108 16.35 -2.58 -2.74
N ALA A 109 17.30 -3.49 -2.50
CA ALA A 109 17.75 -3.82 -1.15
C ALA A 109 18.43 -2.63 -0.45
N GLU A 110 19.26 -1.88 -1.15
CA GLU A 110 19.95 -0.69 -0.62
C GLU A 110 18.94 0.38 -0.17
N ILE A 111 17.98 0.73 -1.05
CA ILE A 111 16.95 1.72 -0.73
C ILE A 111 16.13 1.26 0.47
N GLY A 112 15.68 0.01 0.51
CA GLY A 112 14.92 -0.49 1.64
C GLY A 112 15.70 -0.40 2.94
N LYS A 113 16.94 -0.88 2.97
CA LYS A 113 17.82 -0.80 4.14
C LYS A 113 18.08 0.63 4.59
N SER A 114 18.27 1.56 3.66
CA SER A 114 18.49 2.98 3.98
C SER A 114 17.29 3.64 4.65
N LYS A 115 16.10 3.04 4.49
CA LYS A 115 14.84 3.44 5.14
C LYS A 115 14.55 2.66 6.42
N GLY A 116 15.38 1.68 6.78
CA GLY A 116 15.21 0.85 7.98
C GLY A 116 14.45 -0.45 7.74
N ALA A 117 14.17 -0.82 6.49
CA ALA A 117 13.53 -2.09 6.16
C ALA A 117 14.54 -3.28 6.17
N ASP A 118 14.03 -4.47 6.44
CA ASP A 118 14.81 -5.72 6.33
C ASP A 118 14.34 -6.53 5.12
N PRO A 119 15.15 -6.63 4.05
CA PRO A 119 14.81 -7.45 2.89
C PRO A 119 14.60 -8.94 3.19
N SER A 120 15.05 -9.46 4.32
CA SER A 120 14.81 -10.86 4.71
C SER A 120 13.33 -11.11 5.07
N GLU A 121 12.58 -10.06 5.42
CA GLU A 121 11.15 -10.09 5.70
C GLU A 121 10.28 -9.99 4.43
N TRP A 122 10.89 -9.74 3.26
CA TRP A 122 10.15 -9.50 2.03
C TRP A 122 9.81 -10.77 1.28
N TYR A 123 8.57 -10.82 0.83
CA TYR A 123 8.01 -11.89 0.02
C TYR A 123 7.30 -11.31 -1.21
N ALA A 124 7.34 -12.04 -2.31
CA ALA A 124 6.63 -11.64 -3.53
C ALA A 124 5.83 -12.79 -4.13
N THR A 125 4.69 -12.48 -4.72
CA THR A 125 4.01 -13.35 -5.69
C THR A 125 4.04 -12.72 -7.08
N PHE A 126 3.97 -13.54 -8.13
CA PHE A 126 3.96 -13.08 -9.53
C PHE A 126 2.56 -13.01 -10.12
N SER A 127 1.56 -13.31 -9.33
CA SER A 127 0.15 -13.30 -9.73
C SER A 127 -0.62 -12.23 -8.98
N PRO A 128 -1.58 -11.54 -9.62
CA PRO A 128 -2.55 -10.72 -8.91
C PRO A 128 -3.33 -11.54 -7.90
N LEU A 129 -3.71 -10.93 -6.79
CA LEU A 129 -4.53 -11.56 -5.75
C LEU A 129 -5.93 -10.93 -5.74
N SER A 130 -6.97 -11.77 -5.66
CA SER A 130 -8.33 -11.29 -5.45
C SER A 130 -8.46 -10.65 -4.07
N ILE A 131 -9.11 -9.50 -4.00
CA ILE A 131 -9.35 -8.80 -2.73
C ILE A 131 -10.22 -9.62 -1.76
N ASN A 132 -11.04 -10.52 -2.27
CA ASN A 132 -11.87 -11.40 -1.45
C ASN A 132 -11.06 -12.41 -0.62
N ASN A 133 -9.80 -12.64 -1.01
CA ASN A 133 -8.87 -13.55 -0.33
C ASN A 133 -7.92 -12.83 0.64
N LEU A 134 -8.16 -11.55 0.87
CA LEU A 134 -7.33 -10.70 1.72
C LEU A 134 -8.18 -10.12 2.86
N ASP A 135 -7.62 -10.10 4.05
CA ASP A 135 -8.14 -9.23 5.10
C ASP A 135 -7.60 -7.83 4.88
N ILE A 136 -8.38 -6.83 5.28
CA ILE A 136 -8.04 -5.43 5.05
C ILE A 136 -8.10 -4.73 6.39
N GLU A 137 -7.03 -4.04 6.72
CA GLU A 137 -6.95 -3.26 7.94
C GLU A 137 -6.61 -1.81 7.63
N ILE A 138 -7.19 -0.90 8.40
CA ILE A 138 -6.91 0.54 8.36
C ILE A 138 -6.19 0.92 9.64
N TYR A 139 -5.18 1.78 9.50
CA TYR A 139 -4.50 2.39 10.64
C TYR A 139 -5.27 3.61 11.11
N GLU A 140 -5.66 3.60 12.38
CA GLU A 140 -6.34 4.71 13.03
C GLU A 140 -5.82 4.89 14.46
N ASN A 141 -5.27 6.07 14.76
CA ASN A 141 -4.84 6.46 16.12
C ASN A 141 -3.87 5.46 16.78
N GLY A 142 -2.94 4.90 16.03
CA GLY A 142 -1.92 3.97 16.56
C GLY A 142 -2.29 2.49 16.46
N GLU A 143 -3.47 2.15 15.96
CA GLU A 143 -3.96 0.78 15.91
C GLU A 143 -4.37 0.35 14.48
N TRP A 144 -4.22 -0.95 14.20
CA TRP A 144 -4.72 -1.58 12.98
C TRP A 144 -6.11 -2.15 13.21
N LEU A 145 -7.12 -1.57 12.56
CA LEU A 145 -8.52 -1.95 12.68
C LEU A 145 -8.98 -2.72 11.44
N ASN A 146 -9.60 -3.87 11.64
CA ASN A 146 -10.13 -4.65 10.52
C ASN A 146 -11.30 -3.92 9.85
N LEU A 147 -11.27 -3.86 8.52
CA LEU A 147 -12.31 -3.21 7.72
C LEU A 147 -13.55 -4.09 7.53
N LYS A 148 -13.53 -5.33 8.00
CA LYS A 148 -14.69 -6.21 8.05
C LYS A 148 -15.22 -6.26 9.49
N LYS A 149 -16.51 -5.98 9.66
CA LYS A 149 -17.24 -6.17 10.92
C LYS A 149 -17.38 -7.66 11.26
N GLU A 150 -17.73 -7.96 12.50
CA GLU A 150 -18.22 -9.30 12.87
C GLU A 150 -19.40 -9.66 11.94
N GLY A 151 -19.30 -10.80 11.23
CA GLY A 151 -20.26 -11.19 10.19
C GLY A 151 -19.77 -10.97 8.76
N GLY A 152 -18.59 -10.36 8.56
CA GLY A 152 -17.94 -10.22 7.25
C GLY A 152 -18.40 -9.03 6.41
N GLU A 153 -19.27 -8.20 6.95
CA GLU A 153 -19.72 -6.94 6.32
C GLU A 153 -18.60 -5.90 6.29
N PHE A 154 -18.52 -5.16 5.18
CA PHE A 154 -17.57 -4.06 5.03
C PHE A 154 -17.95 -2.88 5.94
N ASP A 155 -17.01 -2.40 6.75
CA ASP A 155 -17.19 -1.22 7.61
C ASP A 155 -16.97 0.07 6.82
N SER A 156 -18.02 0.52 6.14
CA SER A 156 -18.00 1.77 5.37
C SER A 156 -17.78 3.01 6.25
N ASP A 157 -18.22 2.98 7.50
CA ASP A 157 -18.08 4.12 8.42
C ASP A 157 -16.61 4.28 8.83
N LEU A 158 -15.93 3.16 9.17
CA LEU A 158 -14.50 3.17 9.43
C LEU A 158 -13.72 3.68 8.22
N PHE A 159 -14.05 3.19 7.02
CA PHE A 159 -13.38 3.59 5.79
C PHE A 159 -13.57 5.10 5.51
N ASN A 160 -14.82 5.56 5.49
CA ASN A 160 -15.15 6.94 5.12
C ASN A 160 -14.58 7.95 6.12
N ARG A 161 -14.70 7.70 7.44
CA ARG A 161 -14.16 8.63 8.44
C ARG A 161 -12.64 8.76 8.36
N ASN A 162 -11.93 7.68 8.00
CA ASN A 162 -10.49 7.73 7.80
C ASN A 162 -10.09 8.42 6.48
N LEU A 163 -10.85 8.22 5.42
CA LEU A 163 -10.64 8.92 4.15
C LEU A 163 -10.86 10.44 4.31
N GLU A 164 -11.94 10.85 4.95
CA GLU A 164 -12.31 12.26 5.14
C GLU A 164 -11.33 13.04 6.02
N LYS A 165 -10.63 12.37 6.93
CA LYS A 165 -9.58 12.99 7.76
C LYS A 165 -8.34 13.37 6.95
N THR A 166 -8.09 12.73 5.80
CA THR A 166 -6.86 12.90 5.04
C THR A 166 -6.70 14.29 4.43
N PHE A 167 -5.46 14.72 4.29
CA PHE A 167 -5.12 15.96 3.60
C PHE A 167 -5.61 15.97 2.15
N VAL A 168 -5.40 14.87 1.41
CA VAL A 168 -5.80 14.79 -0.01
C VAL A 168 -7.30 14.91 -0.21
N PHE A 169 -8.11 14.32 0.67
CA PHE A 169 -9.56 14.42 0.59
C PHE A 169 -10.05 15.86 0.87
N LYS A 170 -9.54 16.48 1.94
CA LYS A 170 -9.88 17.88 2.30
C LYS A 170 -9.49 18.84 1.18
N LYS A 171 -8.29 18.67 0.62
CA LYS A 171 -7.81 19.48 -0.52
C LYS A 171 -8.66 19.28 -1.77
N GLY A 172 -9.06 18.05 -2.06
CA GLY A 172 -9.97 17.74 -3.16
C GLY A 172 -11.30 18.47 -3.03
N LYS A 173 -11.91 18.45 -1.83
CA LYS A 173 -13.17 19.19 -1.57
C LYS A 173 -13.01 20.70 -1.70
N GLU A 174 -11.94 21.29 -1.16
CA GLU A 174 -11.66 22.73 -1.33
C GLU A 174 -11.57 23.13 -2.81
N MET A 175 -10.92 22.30 -3.64
CA MET A 175 -10.81 22.55 -5.07
C MET A 175 -12.17 22.44 -5.78
N GLU A 176 -12.96 21.43 -5.46
CA GLU A 176 -14.29 21.23 -6.02
C GLU A 176 -15.21 22.41 -5.69
N GLU A 177 -15.24 22.86 -4.45
CA GLU A 177 -16.02 24.04 -4.03
C GLU A 177 -15.58 25.31 -4.74
N LYS A 178 -14.29 25.50 -4.98
CA LYS A 178 -13.77 26.63 -5.71
C LYS A 178 -14.23 26.60 -7.18
N MET A 179 -14.13 25.45 -7.85
CA MET A 179 -14.57 25.29 -9.23
C MET A 179 -16.08 25.53 -9.37
N LEU A 180 -16.90 25.05 -8.43
CA LEU A 180 -18.35 25.30 -8.44
C LEU A 180 -18.70 26.80 -8.32
N LYS A 181 -18.00 27.53 -7.43
CA LYS A 181 -18.17 28.98 -7.29
C LYS A 181 -17.78 29.75 -8.56
N GLU A 182 -16.68 29.35 -9.19
CA GLU A 182 -16.24 29.96 -10.47
C GLU A 182 -17.26 29.70 -11.61
N TYR A 183 -17.81 28.47 -11.66
CA TYR A 183 -18.85 28.12 -12.64
C TYR A 183 -20.16 28.88 -12.45
N GLN A 184 -20.56 29.15 -11.21
CA GLN A 184 -21.81 29.91 -10.90
C GLN A 184 -21.65 31.42 -11.09
N ALA A 185 -20.43 31.93 -11.15
CA ALA A 185 -20.15 33.35 -11.32
C ALA A 185 -20.01 33.79 -12.81
N ASN A 186 -19.99 32.84 -13.73
CA ASN A 186 -19.97 33.04 -15.20
C ASN A 186 -21.33 32.73 -15.82
#